data_0558c8c20e14c28e7a04b932da78898c
#
_entry.id   0558c8c20e14c28e7a04b932da78898c
#
_cell.length_a   1.000
_cell.length_b   1.000
_cell.length_c   1.000
_cell.angle_alpha   90.00
_cell.angle_beta   90.00
_cell.angle_gamma   90.00
#
_symmetry.space_group_name_H-M   'P 1'
#
loop_
_entity.id
_entity.type
_entity.pdbx_description
1 polymer ?
#
loop_
_entity_poly.entity_id
_entity_poly.type
_entity_poly.pdbx_seq_one_letter_code
_entity_poly.pdbx_strand_id
1 'polypeptide(L)'
;MKRRTFIRTAGLTTLSACLPGTVGHVVPALATEPRLPAAGPLSGRRILTFNSVIRVNQIEVTRTRNEGFDEYDRHTPENIKALRAAFAAGWPGAPMTWALSWRALEDSRPNYQAARRLVREFHDQYGDDVTFIPGAYFANMYNSREQVNRDIHEALAKVSDLMGGGFRPKSLVAGFLSAANQKYLAEQENIHVCQANIWSQFGIDNGDGDGSISYPYYPSTEHFCKPAQGRKDFIDCVNLDGWTVDFISARRLGLGKYKVGEKEKGYNSRFGVGPIETIGWYGPEKGLQQMLSCTAAHFDAGYKLNQWAWVTNCWEISLVPQVKNLPVLTRWLEGIRSR
;
A
#
# COMPACT_ATOMS: atom_id res chain seq x y z
N MET A 1 -37.23 4.95 15.10
CA MET A 1 -37.40 4.33 13.77
C MET A 1 -37.09 2.85 13.87
N LYS A 2 -38.09 1.99 13.67
CA LYS A 2 -37.94 0.53 13.83
C LYS A 2 -37.30 -0.10 12.60
N ARG A 3 -36.24 -0.83 12.76
CA ARG A 3 -35.61 -1.63 11.71
C ARG A 3 -36.48 -2.85 11.43
N ARG A 4 -36.87 -3.06 10.16
CA ARG A 4 -37.59 -4.25 9.70
C ARG A 4 -36.59 -5.31 9.32
N THR A 5 -36.65 -6.44 10.01
CA THR A 5 -35.93 -7.68 9.71
C THR A 5 -36.66 -8.39 8.57
N PHE A 6 -35.96 -8.65 7.46
CA PHE A 6 -36.48 -9.53 6.40
C PHE A 6 -35.82 -10.89 6.53
N ILE A 7 -36.58 -11.87 7.00
CA ILE A 7 -36.19 -13.29 6.90
C ILE A 7 -36.97 -13.86 5.71
N ARG A 8 -36.28 -14.30 4.69
CA ARG A 8 -36.86 -15.14 3.63
C ARG A 8 -36.50 -16.59 3.91
N THR A 9 -37.51 -17.35 4.28
CA THR A 9 -37.47 -18.81 4.41
C THR A 9 -37.61 -19.40 2.99
N ALA A 10 -36.62 -20.10 2.49
CA ALA A 10 -36.73 -20.91 1.28
C ALA A 10 -37.13 -22.32 1.70
N GLY A 11 -38.35 -22.69 1.30
CA GLY A 11 -38.88 -24.06 1.48
C GLY A 11 -38.27 -25.02 0.48
N LEU A 12 -37.68 -26.11 0.96
CA LEU A 12 -37.33 -27.27 0.14
C LEU A 12 -38.59 -28.14 0.01
N THR A 13 -39.02 -28.34 -1.23
CA THR A 13 -39.99 -29.38 -1.59
C THR A 13 -39.22 -30.56 -2.16
N THR A 14 -39.16 -31.65 -1.43
CA THR A 14 -38.68 -32.95 -1.90
C THR A 14 -39.80 -33.68 -2.64
N LEU A 15 -39.61 -33.96 -3.91
CA LEU A 15 -40.41 -34.95 -4.66
C LEU A 15 -39.60 -36.25 -4.75
N SER A 16 -40.05 -37.26 -4.03
CA SER A 16 -39.61 -38.64 -4.20
C SER A 16 -40.36 -39.26 -5.34
N ALA A 17 -39.68 -39.75 -6.38
CA ALA A 17 -40.21 -40.72 -7.34
C ALA A 17 -39.32 -41.96 -7.28
N CYS A 18 -39.89 -43.06 -6.79
CA CYS A 18 -39.30 -44.39 -6.83
C CYS A 18 -39.45 -45.00 -8.23
N LEU A 19 -38.35 -45.47 -8.82
CA LEU A 19 -38.32 -46.50 -9.83
C LEU A 19 -37.18 -47.49 -9.53
N PRO A 20 -37.41 -48.80 -9.69
CA PRO A 20 -36.43 -49.84 -9.35
C PRO A 20 -35.53 -50.19 -10.54
N GLY A 21 -34.30 -50.50 -10.26
CA GLY A 21 -33.51 -51.32 -11.17
C GLY A 21 -32.13 -50.78 -11.52
N THR A 22 -31.16 -51.60 -11.20
CA THR A 22 -29.75 -51.64 -11.58
C THR A 22 -28.79 -50.96 -10.61
N VAL A 23 -28.15 -51.77 -9.77
CA VAL A 23 -26.98 -51.47 -8.98
C VAL A 23 -25.77 -51.37 -9.92
N GLY A 24 -25.53 -50.16 -10.41
CA GLY A 24 -24.24 -49.82 -11.00
C GLY A 24 -23.34 -49.30 -9.91
N HIS A 25 -22.24 -49.97 -9.66
CA HIS A 25 -21.18 -49.44 -8.82
C HIS A 25 -20.63 -48.13 -9.45
N VAL A 26 -21.10 -47.00 -8.98
CA VAL A 26 -20.43 -45.70 -9.25
C VAL A 26 -19.17 -45.69 -8.41
N VAL A 27 -18.05 -45.98 -9.04
CA VAL A 27 -16.74 -45.66 -8.48
C VAL A 27 -16.72 -44.14 -8.31
N PRO A 28 -16.56 -43.61 -7.08
CA PRO A 28 -16.41 -42.15 -6.93
C PRO A 28 -15.19 -41.75 -7.73
N ALA A 29 -15.38 -40.85 -8.69
CA ALA A 29 -14.26 -40.20 -9.36
C ALA A 29 -13.36 -39.62 -8.28
N LEU A 30 -12.14 -40.12 -8.19
CA LEU A 30 -11.10 -39.56 -7.36
C LEU A 30 -11.09 -38.06 -7.69
N ALA A 31 -11.45 -37.25 -6.70
CA ALA A 31 -11.32 -35.82 -6.78
C ALA A 31 -9.85 -35.53 -7.18
N THR A 32 -9.64 -35.12 -8.41
CA THR A 32 -8.34 -34.67 -8.86
C THR A 32 -7.94 -33.55 -7.93
N GLU A 33 -6.87 -33.75 -7.16
CA GLU A 33 -6.29 -32.67 -6.38
C GLU A 33 -6.15 -31.43 -7.26
N PRO A 34 -6.53 -30.25 -6.78
CA PRO A 34 -6.39 -29.04 -7.57
C PRO A 34 -4.93 -28.92 -7.96
N ARG A 35 -4.62 -29.04 -9.25
CA ARG A 35 -3.27 -28.81 -9.77
C ARG A 35 -2.92 -27.40 -9.37
N LEU A 36 -1.87 -27.27 -8.51
CA LEU A 36 -1.25 -25.99 -8.27
C LEU A 36 -0.92 -25.35 -9.63
N PRO A 37 -1.24 -24.07 -9.83
CA PRO A 37 -0.86 -23.39 -11.06
C PRO A 37 0.65 -23.53 -11.28
N ALA A 38 1.06 -23.67 -12.54
CA ALA A 38 2.47 -23.74 -12.89
C ALA A 38 3.22 -22.56 -12.25
N ALA A 39 4.43 -22.82 -11.72
CA ALA A 39 5.23 -21.82 -11.04
C ALA A 39 5.36 -20.56 -11.92
N GLY A 40 4.80 -19.45 -11.46
CA GLY A 40 4.87 -18.17 -12.16
C GLY A 40 6.27 -17.54 -12.06
N PRO A 41 6.55 -16.47 -12.81
CA PRO A 41 7.88 -15.81 -12.85
C PRO A 41 8.30 -15.26 -11.48
N LEU A 42 7.37 -15.07 -10.56
CA LEU A 42 7.63 -14.60 -9.19
C LEU A 42 7.75 -15.74 -8.17
N SER A 43 7.61 -17.00 -8.59
CA SER A 43 7.68 -18.14 -7.66
C SER A 43 8.99 -18.15 -6.87
N GLY A 44 8.89 -18.31 -5.57
CA GLY A 44 10.03 -18.28 -4.64
C GLY A 44 10.61 -16.89 -4.37
N ARG A 45 10.07 -15.84 -5.00
CA ARG A 45 10.56 -14.47 -4.81
C ARG A 45 10.03 -13.85 -3.52
N ARG A 46 10.87 -13.01 -2.92
CA ARG A 46 10.51 -12.08 -1.84
C ARG A 46 10.71 -10.67 -2.37
N ILE A 47 9.68 -9.86 -2.29
CA ILE A 47 9.66 -8.53 -2.90
C ILE A 47 9.43 -7.50 -1.78
N LEU A 48 10.28 -6.50 -1.72
CA LEU A 48 10.09 -5.31 -0.89
C LEU A 48 9.79 -4.13 -1.81
N THR A 49 8.72 -3.40 -1.50
CA THR A 49 8.52 -2.03 -1.98
C THR A 49 8.56 -1.07 -0.80
N PHE A 50 9.32 0.00 -0.96
CA PHE A 50 9.50 0.97 0.11
C PHE A 50 9.44 2.37 -0.46
N ASN A 51 8.65 3.24 0.15
CA ASN A 51 8.57 4.62 -0.26
C ASN A 51 8.64 5.59 0.94
N SER A 52 9.03 6.81 0.65
CA SER A 52 8.90 7.93 1.56
C SER A 52 8.36 9.14 0.82
N VAL A 53 7.69 10.03 1.53
CA VAL A 53 7.00 11.16 0.95
C VAL A 53 7.53 12.47 1.53
N ILE A 54 7.68 13.46 0.65
CA ILE A 54 8.02 14.85 0.99
C ILE A 54 6.82 15.69 0.56
N ARG A 55 6.01 16.09 1.52
CA ARG A 55 4.67 16.62 1.29
C ARG A 55 4.21 17.59 2.35
N VAL A 56 3.08 18.21 2.15
CA VAL A 56 2.27 18.77 3.24
C VAL A 56 1.48 17.63 3.93
N ASN A 57 1.09 17.83 5.17
CA ASN A 57 0.37 16.80 5.90
C ASN A 57 -1.03 16.58 5.30
N GLN A 58 -1.18 15.43 4.68
CA GLN A 58 -2.38 14.78 4.16
C GLN A 58 -3.12 15.47 3.00
N ILE A 59 -3.36 16.79 3.00
CA ILE A 59 -4.25 17.38 2.00
C ILE A 59 -3.58 18.54 1.28
N GLU A 60 -3.22 18.33 0.03
CA GLU A 60 -2.76 19.33 -0.91
C GLU A 60 -3.80 19.45 -2.03
N VAL A 61 -4.65 20.47 -1.98
CA VAL A 61 -5.80 20.58 -2.88
C VAL A 61 -5.37 20.88 -4.32
N THR A 62 -4.51 21.87 -4.47
CA THR A 62 -3.91 22.29 -5.77
C THR A 62 -2.48 22.75 -5.53
N ARG A 63 -1.80 23.18 -6.60
CA ARG A 63 -0.48 23.83 -6.50
C ARG A 63 -0.42 25.00 -5.53
N THR A 64 -1.49 25.78 -5.46
CA THR A 64 -1.54 27.04 -4.70
C THR A 64 -2.42 26.96 -3.46
N ARG A 65 -3.27 25.94 -3.37
CA ARG A 65 -4.19 25.77 -2.25
C ARG A 65 -3.88 24.50 -1.48
N ASN A 66 -3.66 24.66 -0.20
CA ASN A 66 -3.33 23.59 0.70
C ASN A 66 -4.18 23.68 1.97
N GLU A 67 -4.83 22.59 2.33
CA GLU A 67 -5.65 22.47 3.55
C GLU A 67 -4.94 21.62 4.63
N GLY A 68 -3.77 21.06 4.31
CA GLY A 68 -2.94 20.34 5.26
C GLY A 68 -1.93 21.24 5.97
N PHE A 69 -1.32 20.69 7.02
CA PHE A 69 -0.24 21.38 7.72
C PHE A 69 1.03 21.41 6.85
N ASP A 70 1.70 22.54 6.83
CA ASP A 70 3.01 22.66 6.23
C ASP A 70 4.04 21.88 7.10
N GLU A 71 4.69 20.90 6.51
CA GLU A 71 5.72 20.09 7.18
C GLU A 71 7.15 20.49 6.79
N TYR A 72 7.33 21.70 6.26
CA TYR A 72 8.61 22.23 5.81
C TYR A 72 9.75 22.04 6.81
N ASP A 73 9.50 22.35 8.08
CA ASP A 73 10.51 22.28 9.14
C ASP A 73 10.90 20.85 9.52
N ARG A 74 10.18 19.86 9.02
CA ARG A 74 10.45 18.42 9.23
C ARG A 74 11.20 17.80 8.06
N HIS A 75 11.04 18.35 6.87
CA HIS A 75 11.73 17.91 5.65
C HIS A 75 13.10 18.56 5.51
N THR A 76 13.89 18.55 6.59
CA THR A 76 15.25 19.09 6.56
C THR A 76 16.20 18.15 5.81
N PRO A 77 17.30 18.68 5.23
CA PRO A 77 18.32 17.85 4.60
C PRO A 77 18.84 16.74 5.50
N GLU A 78 19.00 17.02 6.79
CA GLU A 78 19.47 16.07 7.80
C GLU A 78 18.51 14.91 7.97
N ASN A 79 17.22 15.18 8.11
CA ASN A 79 16.18 14.16 8.26
C ASN A 79 16.06 13.28 7.01
N ILE A 80 16.11 13.88 5.82
CA ILE A 80 16.07 13.17 4.54
C ILE A 80 17.29 12.23 4.40
N LYS A 81 18.50 12.74 4.68
CA LYS A 81 19.74 11.96 4.68
C LYS A 81 19.70 10.84 5.72
N ALA A 82 19.23 11.14 6.93
CA ALA A 82 19.14 10.16 8.02
C ALA A 82 18.19 9.00 7.66
N LEU A 83 17.03 9.28 7.04
CA LEU A 83 16.13 8.23 6.57
C LEU A 83 16.80 7.35 5.52
N ARG A 84 17.41 7.96 4.50
CA ARG A 84 18.08 7.19 3.42
C ARG A 84 19.23 6.35 3.96
N ALA A 85 20.01 6.89 4.91
CA ALA A 85 21.09 6.15 5.57
C ALA A 85 20.56 4.97 6.40
N ALA A 86 19.48 5.16 7.17
CA ALA A 86 18.86 4.09 7.94
C ALA A 86 18.32 2.97 7.04
N PHE A 87 17.73 3.33 5.89
CA PHE A 87 17.28 2.36 4.89
C PHE A 87 18.47 1.59 4.30
N ALA A 88 19.52 2.28 3.88
CA ALA A 88 20.73 1.65 3.31
C ALA A 88 21.45 0.73 4.32
N ALA A 89 21.47 1.11 5.60
CA ALA A 89 22.05 0.28 6.65
C ALA A 89 21.27 -1.03 6.84
N GLY A 90 19.94 -0.96 6.84
CA GLY A 90 19.09 -2.15 7.00
C GLY A 90 19.04 -3.04 5.76
N TRP A 91 19.12 -2.44 4.56
CA TRP A 91 19.11 -3.17 3.29
C TRP A 91 20.11 -2.58 2.30
N PRO A 92 21.40 -2.92 2.39
CA PRO A 92 22.42 -2.40 1.50
C PRO A 92 22.12 -2.69 0.01
N GLY A 93 22.26 -1.65 -0.82
CA GLY A 93 22.08 -1.76 -2.27
C GLY A 93 20.62 -1.75 -2.75
N ALA A 94 19.64 -1.72 -1.85
CA ALA A 94 18.24 -1.60 -2.27
C ALA A 94 17.89 -0.15 -2.65
N PRO A 95 17.18 0.07 -3.77
CA PRO A 95 16.57 1.36 -4.08
C PRO A 95 15.27 1.54 -3.29
N MET A 96 14.85 2.80 -3.13
CA MET A 96 13.54 3.17 -2.62
C MET A 96 12.87 4.22 -3.53
N THR A 97 11.61 4.53 -3.27
CA THR A 97 10.87 5.55 -4.01
C THR A 97 10.67 6.80 -3.14
N TRP A 98 11.02 7.96 -3.69
CA TRP A 98 10.73 9.27 -3.13
C TRP A 98 9.54 9.90 -3.85
N ALA A 99 8.49 10.27 -3.12
CA ALA A 99 7.34 10.93 -3.72
C ALA A 99 7.26 12.39 -3.26
N LEU A 100 7.17 13.28 -4.22
CA LEU A 100 7.14 14.74 -4.01
C LEU A 100 5.73 15.26 -4.25
N SER A 101 5.21 16.07 -3.33
CA SER A 101 3.99 16.84 -3.55
C SER A 101 4.23 18.08 -4.40
N TRP A 102 3.18 18.79 -4.80
CA TRP A 102 3.31 20.08 -5.49
C TRP A 102 4.17 21.06 -4.70
N ARG A 103 3.95 21.16 -3.37
CA ARG A 103 4.75 22.01 -2.50
C ARG A 103 6.23 21.62 -2.55
N ALA A 104 6.53 20.34 -2.47
CA ALA A 104 7.91 19.86 -2.53
C ALA A 104 8.55 20.11 -3.91
N LEU A 105 7.77 20.08 -5.00
CA LEU A 105 8.26 20.33 -6.37
C LEU A 105 8.52 21.80 -6.65
N GLU A 106 7.71 22.72 -6.12
CA GLU A 106 7.70 24.12 -6.57
C GLU A 106 8.16 25.13 -5.52
N ASP A 107 8.06 24.83 -4.24
CA ASP A 107 8.40 25.77 -3.16
C ASP A 107 9.90 26.11 -3.18
N SER A 108 10.20 27.39 -3.16
CA SER A 108 11.56 27.93 -3.22
C SER A 108 12.29 27.97 -1.87
N ARG A 109 11.63 27.61 -0.79
CA ARG A 109 12.28 27.58 0.54
C ARG A 109 13.43 26.57 0.61
N PRO A 110 14.47 26.85 1.41
CA PRO A 110 15.73 26.10 1.39
C PRO A 110 15.57 24.58 1.57
N ASN A 111 14.73 24.11 2.49
CA ASN A 111 14.58 22.67 2.74
C ASN A 111 14.01 21.94 1.52
N TYR A 112 12.99 22.50 0.83
CA TYR A 112 12.44 21.87 -0.37
C TYR A 112 13.41 21.92 -1.55
N GLN A 113 14.17 23.01 -1.70
CA GLN A 113 15.26 23.03 -2.68
C GLN A 113 16.31 21.96 -2.39
N ALA A 114 16.70 21.80 -1.12
CA ALA A 114 17.64 20.78 -0.70
C ALA A 114 17.08 19.37 -0.90
N ALA A 115 15.80 19.15 -0.59
CA ALA A 115 15.12 17.87 -0.83
C ALA A 115 15.20 17.46 -2.29
N ARG A 116 14.89 18.37 -3.23
CA ARG A 116 14.99 18.10 -4.68
C ARG A 116 16.40 17.72 -5.13
N ARG A 117 17.42 18.40 -4.61
CA ARG A 117 18.82 18.01 -4.89
C ARG A 117 19.15 16.63 -4.33
N LEU A 118 18.77 16.37 -3.07
CA LEU A 118 19.05 15.09 -2.42
C LEU A 118 18.41 13.90 -3.09
N VAL A 119 17.13 13.99 -3.49
CA VAL A 119 16.48 12.86 -4.18
C VAL A 119 17.14 12.55 -5.53
N ARG A 120 17.67 13.56 -6.23
CA ARG A 120 18.46 13.37 -7.43
C ARG A 120 19.81 12.71 -7.11
N GLU A 121 20.54 13.18 -6.09
CA GLU A 121 21.78 12.56 -5.62
C GLU A 121 21.56 11.08 -5.23
N PHE A 122 20.44 10.78 -4.57
CA PHE A 122 20.11 9.40 -4.19
C PHE A 122 19.74 8.52 -5.38
N HIS A 123 19.10 9.09 -6.40
CA HIS A 123 18.92 8.39 -7.67
C HIS A 123 20.24 8.01 -8.29
N ASP A 124 21.16 8.96 -8.42
CA ASP A 124 22.48 8.75 -9.01
C ASP A 124 23.32 7.73 -8.20
N GLN A 125 23.22 7.80 -6.86
CA GLN A 125 24.03 6.97 -5.96
C GLN A 125 23.45 5.57 -5.72
N TYR A 126 22.12 5.46 -5.60
CA TYR A 126 21.45 4.24 -5.12
C TYR A 126 20.45 3.66 -6.12
N GLY A 127 20.15 4.37 -7.19
CA GLY A 127 19.10 3.99 -8.13
C GLY A 127 17.68 4.23 -7.61
N ASP A 128 17.52 5.12 -6.64
CA ASP A 128 16.20 5.45 -6.06
C ASP A 128 15.27 5.99 -7.16
N ASP A 129 14.00 5.62 -7.11
CA ASP A 129 12.97 6.20 -7.97
C ASP A 129 12.45 7.52 -7.38
N VAL A 130 12.04 8.45 -8.23
CA VAL A 130 11.45 9.72 -7.82
C VAL A 130 10.13 9.91 -8.55
N THR A 131 9.08 10.21 -7.82
CA THR A 131 7.74 10.33 -8.39
C THR A 131 6.92 11.44 -7.71
N PHE A 132 5.69 11.57 -8.11
CA PHE A 132 4.72 12.49 -7.56
C PHE A 132 3.76 11.80 -6.59
N ILE A 133 3.21 12.58 -5.63
CA ILE A 133 2.11 12.19 -4.75
C ILE A 133 0.95 13.18 -4.91
N PRO A 134 -0.09 12.83 -5.70
CA PRO A 134 -1.21 13.74 -5.94
C PRO A 134 -2.04 13.95 -4.67
N GLY A 135 -2.36 15.23 -4.41
CA GLY A 135 -3.20 15.62 -3.28
C GLY A 135 -2.68 15.21 -1.91
N ALA A 136 -1.38 14.90 -1.79
CA ALA A 136 -0.76 14.38 -0.57
C ALA A 136 -1.56 13.20 0.05
N TYR A 137 -1.92 12.23 -0.78
CA TYR A 137 -2.79 11.05 -0.60
C TYR A 137 -4.29 11.25 -0.90
N PHE A 138 -4.80 12.47 -0.97
CA PHE A 138 -6.25 12.70 -1.07
C PHE A 138 -6.64 13.42 -2.36
N ALA A 139 -6.06 13.01 -3.50
CA ALA A 139 -6.21 13.67 -4.80
C ALA A 139 -7.66 13.97 -5.19
N ASN A 140 -8.55 13.00 -5.03
CA ASN A 140 -9.94 13.12 -5.46
C ASN A 140 -10.88 13.71 -4.40
N MET A 141 -10.38 14.14 -3.24
CA MET A 141 -11.26 14.68 -2.19
C MET A 141 -11.84 16.04 -2.57
N TYR A 142 -11.05 16.89 -3.23
CA TYR A 142 -11.43 18.25 -3.57
C TYR A 142 -11.35 18.56 -5.07
N ASN A 143 -10.84 17.63 -5.88
CA ASN A 143 -10.61 17.83 -7.30
C ASN A 143 -11.39 16.84 -8.16
N SER A 144 -11.83 17.29 -9.33
CA SER A 144 -12.36 16.37 -10.34
C SER A 144 -11.27 15.42 -10.87
N ARG A 145 -11.70 14.31 -11.47
CA ARG A 145 -10.79 13.34 -12.07
C ARG A 145 -9.93 13.96 -13.17
N GLU A 146 -10.52 14.85 -13.96
CA GLU A 146 -9.83 15.56 -15.04
C GLU A 146 -8.77 16.52 -14.49
N GLN A 147 -9.04 17.22 -13.38
CA GLN A 147 -8.04 18.03 -12.72
C GLN A 147 -6.89 17.20 -12.19
N VAL A 148 -7.19 16.08 -11.55
CA VAL A 148 -6.16 15.15 -11.05
C VAL A 148 -5.31 14.59 -12.19
N ASN A 149 -5.90 14.25 -13.34
CA ASN A 149 -5.12 13.84 -14.52
C ASN A 149 -4.16 14.94 -15.01
N ARG A 150 -4.62 16.17 -15.10
CA ARG A 150 -3.74 17.30 -15.46
C ARG A 150 -2.62 17.49 -14.45
N ASP A 151 -2.94 17.45 -13.17
CA ASP A 151 -1.95 17.59 -12.10
C ASP A 151 -0.89 16.49 -12.16
N ILE A 152 -1.30 15.25 -12.39
CA ILE A 152 -0.40 14.12 -12.57
C ILE A 152 0.53 14.36 -13.78
N HIS A 153 -0.04 14.68 -14.95
CA HIS A 153 0.73 14.91 -16.16
C HIS A 153 1.81 15.97 -15.95
N GLU A 154 1.40 17.13 -15.45
CA GLU A 154 2.30 18.26 -15.25
C GLU A 154 3.35 17.98 -14.15
N ALA A 155 2.97 17.30 -13.09
CA ALA A 155 3.90 16.94 -12.02
C ALA A 155 4.94 15.90 -12.46
N LEU A 156 4.53 14.88 -13.21
CA LEU A 156 5.44 13.89 -13.78
C LEU A 156 6.43 14.51 -14.77
N ALA A 157 5.98 15.47 -15.58
CA ALA A 157 6.88 16.25 -16.43
C ALA A 157 7.91 17.02 -15.60
N LYS A 158 7.49 17.71 -14.52
CA LYS A 158 8.41 18.40 -13.61
C LYS A 158 9.39 17.46 -12.89
N VAL A 159 8.95 16.29 -12.49
CA VAL A 159 9.85 15.26 -11.93
C VAL A 159 10.87 14.83 -12.98
N SER A 160 10.44 14.60 -14.22
CA SER A 160 11.35 14.26 -15.32
C SER A 160 12.38 15.35 -15.58
N ASP A 161 11.95 16.63 -15.59
CA ASP A 161 12.85 17.78 -15.75
C ASP A 161 13.84 17.92 -14.57
N LEU A 162 13.35 17.75 -13.35
CA LEU A 162 14.17 17.76 -12.14
C LEU A 162 15.28 16.72 -12.20
N MET A 163 14.95 15.52 -12.62
CA MET A 163 15.88 14.39 -12.69
C MET A 163 16.80 14.46 -13.90
N GLY A 164 16.32 14.99 -15.02
CA GLY A 164 17.08 15.10 -16.26
C GLY A 164 17.33 13.77 -16.97
N GLY A 165 18.17 13.76 -18.00
CA GLY A 165 18.67 12.54 -18.64
C GLY A 165 17.59 11.62 -19.27
N GLY A 166 16.40 12.14 -19.52
CA GLY A 166 15.29 11.31 -20.03
C GLY A 166 14.62 10.44 -18.96
N PHE A 167 14.85 10.75 -17.69
CA PHE A 167 14.21 10.05 -16.56
C PHE A 167 12.67 10.01 -16.71
N ARG A 168 12.11 8.87 -16.37
CA ARG A 168 10.65 8.68 -16.25
C ARG A 168 10.33 7.95 -14.97
N PRO A 169 9.41 8.45 -14.13
CA PRO A 169 8.94 7.74 -12.95
C PRO A 169 8.38 6.36 -13.32
N LYS A 170 8.68 5.34 -12.52
CA LYS A 170 8.22 3.96 -12.75
C LYS A 170 6.90 3.65 -12.05
N SER A 171 6.53 4.47 -11.07
CA SER A 171 5.34 4.30 -10.25
C SER A 171 4.78 5.65 -9.84
N LEU A 172 3.57 5.65 -9.30
CA LEU A 172 3.00 6.79 -8.58
C LEU A 172 2.76 6.40 -7.12
N VAL A 173 3.03 7.28 -6.17
CA VAL A 173 2.56 7.09 -4.78
C VAL A 173 1.21 7.78 -4.66
N ALA A 174 0.14 7.02 -4.51
CA ALA A 174 -1.18 7.49 -4.87
C ALA A 174 -2.15 7.75 -3.71
N GLY A 175 -2.02 7.04 -2.58
CA GLY A 175 -2.99 7.16 -1.50
C GLY A 175 -4.38 6.64 -1.88
N PHE A 176 -5.32 7.54 -2.09
CA PHE A 176 -6.70 7.22 -2.48
C PHE A 176 -7.01 7.74 -3.89
N LEU A 177 -6.31 7.22 -4.87
CA LEU A 177 -6.48 7.61 -6.26
C LEU A 177 -7.61 6.80 -6.92
N SER A 178 -8.54 7.49 -7.59
CA SER A 178 -9.69 6.83 -8.21
C SER A 178 -9.29 5.85 -9.32
N ALA A 179 -10.14 4.86 -9.58
CA ALA A 179 -9.96 3.90 -10.65
C ALA A 179 -9.80 4.58 -12.03
N ALA A 180 -10.56 5.66 -12.29
CA ALA A 180 -10.45 6.41 -13.53
C ALA A 180 -9.09 7.10 -13.70
N ASN A 181 -8.51 7.62 -12.62
CA ASN A 181 -7.16 8.22 -12.68
C ASN A 181 -6.07 7.16 -12.80
N GLN A 182 -6.26 5.96 -12.25
CA GLN A 182 -5.33 4.84 -12.47
C GLN A 182 -5.36 4.35 -13.92
N LYS A 183 -6.56 4.32 -14.54
CA LYS A 183 -6.69 4.04 -15.96
C LYS A 183 -5.94 5.06 -16.81
N TYR A 184 -6.06 6.34 -16.47
CA TYR A 184 -5.31 7.42 -17.12
C TYR A 184 -3.79 7.22 -16.98
N LEU A 185 -3.30 6.85 -15.81
CA LEU A 185 -1.88 6.54 -15.58
C LEU A 185 -1.36 5.46 -16.53
N ALA A 186 -2.09 4.35 -16.64
CA ALA A 186 -1.70 3.25 -17.51
C ALA A 186 -1.73 3.63 -18.99
N GLU A 187 -2.80 4.29 -19.45
CA GLU A 187 -3.07 4.54 -20.85
C GLU A 187 -2.36 5.79 -21.41
N GLN A 188 -2.11 6.81 -20.58
CA GLN A 188 -1.57 8.09 -21.03
C GLN A 188 -0.17 8.37 -20.53
N GLU A 189 0.16 7.95 -19.31
CA GLU A 189 1.47 8.20 -18.69
C GLU A 189 2.39 6.98 -18.73
N ASN A 190 1.90 5.83 -19.18
CA ASN A 190 2.63 4.55 -19.21
C ASN A 190 3.18 4.15 -17.83
N ILE A 191 2.38 4.41 -16.77
CA ILE A 191 2.67 4.03 -15.39
C ILE A 191 1.72 2.92 -14.95
N HIS A 192 2.28 1.78 -14.64
CA HIS A 192 1.53 0.54 -14.35
C HIS A 192 1.59 0.12 -12.87
N VAL A 193 2.07 1.00 -11.98
CA VAL A 193 2.19 0.72 -10.54
C VAL A 193 1.76 1.94 -9.74
N CYS A 194 0.77 1.75 -8.87
CA CYS A 194 0.40 2.68 -7.80
C CYS A 194 0.86 2.15 -6.45
N GLN A 195 1.86 2.80 -5.87
CA GLN A 195 2.29 2.52 -4.50
C GLN A 195 1.41 3.27 -3.50
N ALA A 196 1.19 2.68 -2.34
CA ALA A 196 0.41 3.27 -1.25
C ALA A 196 -0.99 3.77 -1.68
N ASN A 197 -1.59 3.14 -2.69
CA ASN A 197 -2.90 3.56 -3.21
C ASN A 197 -4.08 3.03 -2.38
N ILE A 198 -3.83 2.12 -1.49
CA ILE A 198 -4.80 1.63 -0.52
C ILE A 198 -4.09 1.34 0.78
N TRP A 199 -4.82 1.51 1.86
CA TRP A 199 -4.40 1.10 3.19
C TRP A 199 -5.26 -0.09 3.56
N SER A 200 -4.69 -1.23 3.91
CA SER A 200 -5.43 -2.44 4.30
C SER A 200 -6.52 -2.13 5.32
N GLN A 201 -6.26 -1.18 6.20
CA GLN A 201 -7.21 -0.61 7.14
C GLN A 201 -8.49 -0.10 6.46
N PHE A 202 -8.38 0.51 5.27
CA PHE A 202 -9.54 1.15 4.63
C PHE A 202 -10.68 0.13 4.39
N GLY A 203 -10.36 -1.02 3.82
CA GLY A 203 -11.36 -2.08 3.60
C GLY A 203 -11.85 -2.72 4.89
N ILE A 204 -10.96 -2.91 5.86
CA ILE A 204 -11.31 -3.51 7.15
C ILE A 204 -12.20 -2.59 7.98
N ASP A 205 -11.86 -1.30 8.05
CA ASP A 205 -12.59 -0.32 8.86
C ASP A 205 -13.94 0.02 8.24
N ASN A 206 -14.11 -0.11 6.93
CA ASN A 206 -15.40 0.07 6.24
C ASN A 206 -16.31 -1.16 6.33
N GLY A 207 -15.76 -2.33 6.59
CA GLY A 207 -16.54 -3.52 6.93
C GLY A 207 -17.28 -4.20 5.78
N ASP A 208 -17.11 -3.79 4.54
CA ASP A 208 -17.73 -4.46 3.40
C ASP A 208 -16.90 -5.60 2.80
N GLY A 209 -15.60 -5.60 3.04
CA GLY A 209 -14.72 -6.68 2.63
C GLY A 209 -14.52 -6.86 1.12
N ASP A 210 -15.20 -6.07 0.31
CA ASP A 210 -15.21 -6.19 -1.16
C ASP A 210 -14.11 -5.34 -1.82
N GLY A 211 -13.05 -5.05 -1.16
CA GLY A 211 -12.08 -4.14 -1.74
C GLY A 211 -10.70 -4.34 -1.22
N SER A 212 -10.40 -4.20 -0.03
CA SER A 212 -9.05 -4.20 0.47
C SER A 212 -8.43 -5.59 0.46
N ILE A 213 -7.32 -5.75 -0.25
CA ILE A 213 -6.48 -6.93 -0.17
C ILE A 213 -5.06 -6.53 0.19
N SER A 214 -4.43 -7.35 1.03
CA SER A 214 -3.09 -7.08 1.54
C SER A 214 -1.98 -7.48 0.56
N TYR A 215 -2.32 -7.89 -0.65
CA TYR A 215 -1.40 -8.32 -1.69
C TYR A 215 -1.59 -7.47 -2.95
N PRO A 216 -0.58 -7.37 -3.83
CA PRO A 216 -0.71 -6.65 -5.08
C PRO A 216 -1.89 -7.15 -5.92
N TYR A 217 -2.68 -6.25 -6.46
CA TYR A 217 -3.83 -6.57 -7.31
C TYR A 217 -4.05 -5.53 -8.41
N TYR A 218 -4.70 -5.94 -9.49
CA TYR A 218 -5.22 -5.04 -10.49
C TYR A 218 -6.61 -4.56 -10.08
N PRO A 219 -6.86 -3.25 -10.03
CA PRO A 219 -8.17 -2.73 -9.64
C PRO A 219 -9.21 -2.89 -10.73
N SER A 220 -10.47 -2.95 -10.30
CA SER A 220 -11.64 -2.84 -11.15
C SER A 220 -11.79 -1.43 -11.70
N THR A 221 -12.39 -1.33 -12.90
CA THR A 221 -12.82 -0.04 -13.47
C THR A 221 -13.91 0.65 -12.64
N GLU A 222 -14.59 -0.07 -11.76
CA GLU A 222 -15.64 0.47 -10.89
C GLU A 222 -15.08 1.23 -9.69
N HIS A 223 -14.06 0.65 -9.03
CA HIS A 223 -13.52 1.23 -7.81
C HIS A 223 -12.08 0.76 -7.54
N PHE A 224 -11.20 1.68 -7.13
CA PHE A 224 -9.79 1.39 -6.89
C PHE A 224 -9.52 0.35 -5.80
N CYS A 225 -10.40 0.23 -4.80
CA CYS A 225 -10.29 -0.79 -3.76
C CYS A 225 -10.78 -2.17 -4.20
N LYS A 226 -11.56 -2.25 -5.28
CA LYS A 226 -12.14 -3.50 -5.75
C LYS A 226 -11.17 -4.22 -6.68
N PRO A 227 -10.77 -5.46 -6.39
CA PRO A 227 -9.99 -6.25 -7.33
C PRO A 227 -10.78 -6.54 -8.60
N ALA A 228 -10.12 -6.49 -9.74
CA ALA A 228 -10.73 -6.84 -11.02
C ALA A 228 -11.20 -8.30 -11.02
N GLN A 229 -12.39 -8.52 -11.55
CA GLN A 229 -13.01 -9.86 -11.65
C GLN A 229 -12.74 -10.54 -12.99
N GLY A 230 -12.06 -9.85 -13.92
CA GLY A 230 -11.70 -10.40 -15.20
C GLY A 230 -11.15 -9.36 -16.18
N ARG A 231 -10.80 -9.80 -17.40
CA ARG A 231 -10.14 -8.93 -18.40
C ARG A 231 -10.96 -7.72 -18.86
N LYS A 232 -12.28 -7.76 -18.72
CA LYS A 232 -13.16 -6.64 -19.16
C LYS A 232 -13.25 -5.52 -18.15
N ASP A 233 -12.81 -5.77 -16.94
CA ASP A 233 -13.03 -4.93 -15.77
C ASP A 233 -11.69 -4.49 -15.14
N PHE A 234 -10.57 -4.98 -15.65
CA PHE A 234 -9.28 -4.68 -15.04
C PHE A 234 -8.63 -3.40 -15.60
N ILE A 235 -7.92 -2.71 -14.76
CA ILE A 235 -7.04 -1.58 -15.12
C ILE A 235 -5.60 -2.09 -15.05
N ASP A 236 -4.82 -1.86 -16.10
CA ASP A 236 -3.41 -2.28 -16.18
C ASP A 236 -2.48 -1.37 -15.35
N CYS A 237 -2.83 -1.21 -14.08
CA CYS A 237 -2.07 -0.45 -13.10
C CYS A 237 -2.21 -1.14 -11.74
N VAL A 238 -1.22 -1.91 -11.34
CA VAL A 238 -1.29 -2.69 -10.11
C VAL A 238 -1.30 -1.78 -8.88
N ASN A 239 -2.17 -2.09 -7.93
CA ASN A 239 -2.20 -1.44 -6.63
C ASN A 239 -1.33 -2.19 -5.63
N LEU A 240 -0.51 -1.42 -4.92
CA LEU A 240 0.27 -1.85 -3.77
C LEU A 240 -0.24 -1.10 -2.53
N ASP A 241 -0.42 -1.81 -1.43
CA ASP A 241 -0.83 -1.22 -0.16
C ASP A 241 0.21 -0.21 0.36
N GLY A 242 -0.20 0.67 1.24
CA GLY A 242 0.70 1.60 1.94
C GLY A 242 1.51 0.93 3.05
N TRP A 243 0.92 -0.05 3.72
CA TRP A 243 1.55 -0.86 4.75
C TRP A 243 1.14 -2.31 4.59
N THR A 244 2.11 -3.21 4.66
CA THR A 244 1.79 -4.63 4.62
C THR A 244 1.15 -5.08 5.91
N VAL A 245 -0.09 -5.49 5.81
CA VAL A 245 -0.83 -6.14 6.89
C VAL A 245 -1.61 -7.31 6.32
N ASP A 246 -1.25 -8.52 6.72
CA ASP A 246 -2.20 -9.62 6.69
C ASP A 246 -3.06 -9.52 7.96
N PHE A 247 -4.26 -8.96 7.84
CA PHE A 247 -5.09 -8.71 9.01
C PHE A 247 -5.57 -9.99 9.69
N ILE A 248 -5.75 -11.07 8.96
CA ILE A 248 -6.10 -12.38 9.55
C ILE A 248 -4.95 -12.88 10.43
N SER A 249 -3.73 -12.84 9.91
CA SER A 249 -2.54 -13.21 10.67
C SER A 249 -2.28 -12.26 11.83
N ALA A 250 -2.40 -10.95 11.61
CA ALA A 250 -2.26 -9.95 12.67
C ALA A 250 -3.28 -10.18 13.79
N ARG A 251 -4.53 -10.41 13.46
CA ARG A 251 -5.58 -10.70 14.42
C ARG A 251 -5.34 -12.01 15.20
N ARG A 252 -4.90 -13.05 14.51
CA ARG A 252 -4.53 -14.33 15.14
C ARG A 252 -3.37 -14.17 16.12
N LEU A 253 -2.43 -13.28 15.84
CA LEU A 253 -1.31 -12.92 16.72
C LEU A 253 -1.72 -11.95 17.84
N GLY A 254 -2.97 -11.53 17.90
CA GLY A 254 -3.45 -10.55 18.87
C GLY A 254 -2.96 -9.11 18.62
N LEU A 255 -2.50 -8.82 17.41
CA LEU A 255 -2.04 -7.49 17.01
C LEU A 255 -3.22 -6.60 16.62
N GLY A 256 -3.01 -5.28 16.65
CA GLY A 256 -3.98 -4.31 16.18
C GLY A 256 -5.13 -4.01 17.14
N LYS A 257 -5.15 -4.60 18.31
CA LYS A 257 -6.12 -4.24 19.35
C LYS A 257 -5.78 -2.90 19.99
N TYR A 258 -6.79 -2.09 20.19
CA TYR A 258 -6.62 -0.81 20.89
C TYR A 258 -7.65 -0.63 21.99
N LYS A 259 -7.30 0.22 22.95
CA LYS A 259 -8.14 0.53 24.12
C LYS A 259 -8.47 2.02 24.14
N VAL A 260 -9.62 2.34 24.69
CA VAL A 260 -9.97 3.69 25.11
C VAL A 260 -10.21 3.65 26.62
N GLY A 261 -9.29 4.22 27.38
CA GLY A 261 -9.21 3.99 28.81
C GLY A 261 -8.84 2.52 29.09
N GLU A 262 -9.57 1.85 29.97
CA GLU A 262 -9.36 0.43 30.28
C GLU A 262 -10.12 -0.53 29.37
N LYS A 263 -11.04 -0.02 28.55
CA LYS A 263 -11.90 -0.85 27.68
C LYS A 263 -11.25 -1.10 26.33
N GLU A 264 -11.13 -2.37 25.94
CA GLU A 264 -10.80 -2.76 24.58
C GLU A 264 -11.91 -2.30 23.63
N LYS A 265 -11.57 -1.53 22.60
CA LYS A 265 -12.53 -0.91 21.69
C LYS A 265 -12.60 -1.53 20.32
N GLY A 266 -11.61 -2.30 19.93
CA GLY A 266 -11.63 -2.93 18.64
C GLY A 266 -10.26 -3.26 18.10
N TYR A 267 -10.19 -3.24 16.79
CA TYR A 267 -9.04 -3.64 16.01
C TYR A 267 -8.66 -2.52 15.02
N ASN A 268 -7.38 -2.25 14.92
CA ASN A 268 -6.83 -1.36 13.90
C ASN A 268 -5.71 -2.10 13.14
N SER A 269 -5.93 -2.35 11.87
CA SER A 269 -5.03 -3.14 11.02
C SER A 269 -3.62 -2.56 10.87
N ARG A 270 -3.46 -1.26 11.10
CA ARG A 270 -2.14 -0.60 11.04
C ARG A 270 -1.20 -0.99 12.18
N PHE A 271 -1.73 -1.49 13.29
CA PHE A 271 -0.95 -1.83 14.48
C PHE A 271 -0.17 -3.14 14.35
N GLY A 272 0.51 -3.34 13.30
CA GLY A 272 1.36 -4.51 13.11
C GLY A 272 2.56 -4.16 12.26
N VAL A 273 2.33 -3.36 11.24
CA VAL A 273 3.37 -2.98 10.27
C VAL A 273 3.43 -1.48 10.04
N GLY A 274 2.33 -0.74 10.22
CA GLY A 274 2.34 0.72 10.13
C GLY A 274 3.26 1.31 11.21
N PRO A 275 4.36 1.96 10.85
CA PRO A 275 5.37 2.37 11.84
C PRO A 275 4.86 3.44 12.81
N ILE A 276 3.96 4.33 12.36
CA ILE A 276 3.40 5.40 13.19
C ILE A 276 2.63 4.81 14.37
N GLU A 277 1.64 3.99 14.05
CA GLU A 277 0.75 3.41 15.04
C GLU A 277 1.45 2.38 15.90
N THR A 278 2.28 1.56 15.29
CA THR A 278 2.95 0.47 15.99
C THR A 278 4.01 0.99 16.96
N ILE A 279 4.86 1.89 16.52
CA ILE A 279 5.90 2.46 17.37
C ILE A 279 5.30 3.46 18.38
N GLY A 280 4.36 4.28 17.93
CA GLY A 280 3.68 5.26 18.77
C GLY A 280 2.90 4.62 19.92
N TRP A 281 2.29 3.45 19.68
CA TRP A 281 1.49 2.75 20.67
C TRP A 281 2.30 1.85 21.61
N TYR A 282 3.25 1.10 21.07
CA TYR A 282 3.99 0.09 21.83
C TYR A 282 5.41 0.52 22.24
N GLY A 283 5.90 1.64 21.72
CA GLY A 283 7.30 2.02 21.82
C GLY A 283 8.21 1.28 20.83
N PRO A 284 9.47 1.69 20.70
CA PRO A 284 10.35 1.21 19.65
C PRO A 284 10.64 -0.30 19.71
N GLU A 285 10.96 -0.85 20.86
CA GLU A 285 11.37 -2.25 21.00
C GLU A 285 10.18 -3.20 20.78
N LYS A 286 9.09 -2.99 21.49
CA LYS A 286 7.89 -3.81 21.33
C LYS A 286 7.25 -3.60 19.96
N GLY A 287 7.28 -2.37 19.45
CA GLY A 287 6.81 -2.06 18.11
C GLY A 287 7.59 -2.82 17.04
N LEU A 288 8.92 -2.86 17.12
CA LEU A 288 9.76 -3.65 16.21
C LEU A 288 9.41 -5.14 16.24
N GLN A 289 9.26 -5.73 17.42
CA GLN A 289 8.88 -7.12 17.55
C GLN A 289 7.53 -7.42 16.89
N GLN A 290 6.56 -6.52 17.05
CA GLN A 290 5.25 -6.64 16.43
C GLN A 290 5.32 -6.53 14.91
N MET A 291 6.06 -5.55 14.39
CA MET A 291 6.27 -5.37 12.96
C MET A 291 6.92 -6.61 12.32
N LEU A 292 7.96 -7.17 12.95
CA LEU A 292 8.64 -8.36 12.47
C LEU A 292 7.72 -9.60 12.50
N SER A 293 6.95 -9.78 13.55
CA SER A 293 6.02 -10.91 13.68
C SER A 293 4.90 -10.82 12.62
N CYS A 294 4.36 -9.63 12.41
CA CYS A 294 3.32 -9.42 11.41
C CYS A 294 3.84 -9.66 9.98
N THR A 295 5.03 -9.13 9.67
CA THR A 295 5.67 -9.34 8.36
C THR A 295 5.98 -10.81 8.11
N ALA A 296 6.46 -11.54 9.12
CA ALA A 296 6.70 -12.99 9.01
C ALA A 296 5.42 -13.75 8.68
N ALA A 297 4.34 -13.49 9.42
CA ALA A 297 3.05 -14.13 9.17
C ALA A 297 2.50 -13.79 7.77
N HIS A 298 2.70 -12.55 7.31
CA HIS A 298 2.33 -12.12 5.96
C HIS A 298 3.12 -12.88 4.88
N PHE A 299 4.42 -13.03 5.04
CA PHE A 299 5.23 -13.84 4.12
C PHE A 299 4.77 -15.28 4.06
N ASP A 300 4.52 -15.92 5.21
CA ASP A 300 4.04 -17.30 5.27
C ASP A 300 2.71 -17.47 4.54
N ALA A 301 1.77 -16.53 4.71
CA ALA A 301 0.49 -16.55 4.00
C ALA A 301 0.69 -16.30 2.50
N GLY A 302 1.54 -15.34 2.10
CA GLY A 302 1.85 -15.05 0.70
C GLY A 302 2.43 -16.25 -0.03
N TYR A 303 3.36 -16.97 0.58
CA TYR A 303 3.92 -18.20 0.00
C TYR A 303 2.88 -19.30 -0.17
N LYS A 304 1.98 -19.47 0.79
CA LYS A 304 0.91 -20.47 0.70
C LYS A 304 -0.11 -20.14 -0.40
N LEU A 305 -0.43 -18.87 -0.57
CA LEU A 305 -1.47 -18.44 -1.51
C LEU A 305 -0.93 -18.22 -2.92
N ASN A 306 0.25 -17.62 -3.05
CA ASN A 306 0.76 -17.09 -4.31
C ASN A 306 2.11 -17.70 -4.75
N GLN A 307 2.74 -18.53 -3.94
CA GLN A 307 4.10 -19.06 -4.13
C GLN A 307 5.20 -17.96 -4.14
N TRP A 308 4.88 -16.75 -3.75
CA TRP A 308 5.78 -15.63 -3.57
C TRP A 308 5.30 -14.73 -2.44
N ALA A 309 6.19 -13.95 -1.87
CA ALA A 309 5.85 -13.04 -0.79
C ALA A 309 6.18 -11.60 -1.18
N TRP A 310 5.38 -10.67 -0.71
CA TRP A 310 5.55 -9.26 -0.91
C TRP A 310 5.32 -8.51 0.39
N VAL A 311 6.11 -7.47 0.62
CA VAL A 311 5.94 -6.54 1.72
C VAL A 311 6.15 -5.12 1.22
N THR A 312 5.35 -4.20 1.71
CA THR A 312 5.49 -2.77 1.44
C THR A 312 5.55 -1.99 2.74
N ASN A 313 6.15 -0.82 2.68
CA ASN A 313 6.10 0.14 3.76
C ASN A 313 6.26 1.57 3.26
N CYS A 314 5.49 2.49 3.83
CA CYS A 314 5.66 3.92 3.69
C CYS A 314 6.23 4.47 4.99
N TRP A 315 7.45 5.00 4.96
CA TRP A 315 8.08 5.59 6.14
C TRP A 315 8.17 7.11 5.98
N GLU A 316 7.34 7.82 6.72
CA GLU A 316 7.21 9.27 6.61
C GLU A 316 8.07 9.99 7.64
N ILE A 317 9.12 10.68 7.19
CA ILE A 317 10.03 11.41 8.08
C ILE A 317 9.39 12.63 8.75
N SER A 318 8.31 13.13 8.20
CA SER A 318 7.55 14.24 8.79
C SER A 318 6.82 13.85 10.09
N LEU A 319 6.63 12.55 10.32
CA LEU A 319 5.92 12.05 11.49
C LEU A 319 6.88 11.73 12.65
N VAL A 320 6.68 12.37 13.77
CA VAL A 320 7.60 12.36 14.93
C VAL A 320 8.01 10.95 15.39
N PRO A 321 7.12 9.93 15.52
CA PRO A 321 7.55 8.60 15.92
C PRO A 321 8.55 7.98 14.96
N GLN A 322 8.41 8.24 13.66
CA GLN A 322 9.25 7.68 12.63
C GLN A 322 10.64 8.34 12.60
N VAL A 323 10.69 9.66 12.65
CA VAL A 323 11.96 10.41 12.70
C VAL A 323 12.80 10.02 13.92
N LYS A 324 12.18 9.91 15.09
CA LYS A 324 12.88 9.56 16.34
C LYS A 324 13.32 8.10 16.40
N ASN A 325 12.74 7.23 15.58
CA ASN A 325 12.91 5.79 15.66
C ASN A 325 13.48 5.18 14.36
N LEU A 326 14.30 5.92 13.62
CA LEU A 326 15.00 5.39 12.45
C LEU A 326 15.80 4.10 12.72
N PRO A 327 16.40 3.85 13.89
CA PRO A 327 16.98 2.55 14.21
C PRO A 327 16.00 1.39 14.14
N VAL A 328 14.70 1.64 14.39
CA VAL A 328 13.65 0.61 14.22
C VAL A 328 13.51 0.23 12.74
N LEU A 329 13.57 1.21 11.83
CA LEU A 329 13.56 0.96 10.39
C LEU A 329 14.71 0.04 9.98
N THR A 330 15.94 0.39 10.38
CA THR A 330 17.14 -0.42 10.08
C THR A 330 16.96 -1.86 10.56
N ARG A 331 16.63 -2.05 11.83
CA ARG A 331 16.45 -3.39 12.45
C ARG A 331 15.29 -4.18 11.85
N TRP A 332 14.21 -3.52 11.47
CA TRP A 332 13.11 -4.17 10.76
C TRP A 332 13.54 -4.69 9.39
N LEU A 333 14.24 -3.85 8.60
CA LEU A 333 14.76 -4.24 7.29
C LEU A 333 15.77 -5.39 7.39
N GLU A 334 16.70 -5.36 8.34
CA GLU A 334 17.62 -6.47 8.62
C GLU A 334 16.87 -7.76 8.94
N GLY A 335 15.85 -7.66 9.80
CA GLY A 335 15.05 -8.80 10.21
C GLY A 335 14.23 -9.43 9.08
N ILE A 336 13.69 -8.64 8.15
CA ILE A 336 12.96 -9.19 6.99
C ILE A 336 13.89 -9.68 5.88
N ARG A 337 15.07 -9.07 5.73
CA ARG A 337 16.08 -9.51 4.76
C ARG A 337 16.65 -10.88 5.09
N SER A 338 16.79 -11.20 6.37
CA SER A 338 17.32 -12.48 6.85
C SER A 338 16.33 -13.65 6.71
N ARG A 339 15.08 -13.40 6.37
CA ARG A 339 14.02 -14.42 6.22
C ARG A 339 13.81 -14.76 4.75
#